data_7277bae76209c03fcce83d31b5268256
#
_entry.id   7277bae76209c03fcce83d31b5268256
#
_cell.length_a   1.000
_cell.length_b   1.000
_cell.length_c   1.000
_cell.angle_alpha   90.00
_cell.angle_beta   90.00
_cell.angle_gamma   90.00
#
_symmetry.space_group_name_H-M   'P 1'
#
loop_
_entity.id
_entity.type
_entity.pdbx_description
1 polymer ?
#
loop_
_entity_poly.entity_id
_entity_poly.type
_entity_poly.pdbx_seq_one_letter_code
_entity_poly.pdbx_strand_id
1 'polypeptide(L)'
;MISDVESRLGPIDILVNNAGIAVTRGLDEITEEDFDRTVAVNLKSAFLCTQGVLAGMRGRRWGRIVNISSIAARGAGSISVAYNASKAGLEGLTRGDASRLAPEGVTVNAVAPGLIDTEMGKPLIEAGVIARIPVGRSGTGEEIAQAVMLLVRDGYITGQTLAVNGGGLFS
;
A
#
# COMPACT_ATOMS: atom_id res chain seq x y z
N MET A 1 -12.52 11.07 11.18
CA MET A 1 -12.66 10.52 9.82
C MET A 1 -13.39 9.17 9.81
N ILE A 2 -12.83 8.05 10.33
CA ILE A 2 -13.51 6.73 10.30
C ILE A 2 -14.92 6.80 10.90
N SER A 3 -15.07 7.25 12.14
CA SER A 3 -16.38 7.41 12.80
C SER A 3 -17.36 8.31 12.04
N ASP A 4 -16.85 9.33 11.36
CA ASP A 4 -17.66 10.23 10.55
C ASP A 4 -18.16 9.55 9.27
N VAL A 5 -17.33 8.69 8.64
CA VAL A 5 -17.74 7.87 7.50
C VAL A 5 -18.81 6.86 7.94
N GLU A 6 -18.57 6.14 9.03
CA GLU A 6 -19.51 5.15 9.54
C GLU A 6 -20.87 5.76 9.96
N SER A 7 -20.84 6.97 10.52
CA SER A 7 -22.08 7.65 10.88
C SER A 7 -22.95 8.08 9.69
N ARG A 8 -22.33 8.28 8.52
CA ARG A 8 -23.00 8.74 7.30
C ARG A 8 -23.37 7.63 6.33
N LEU A 9 -22.48 6.65 6.20
CA LEU A 9 -22.55 5.61 5.16
C LEU A 9 -22.78 4.20 5.70
N GLY A 10 -22.75 4.04 7.01
CA GLY A 10 -22.82 2.72 7.64
C GLY A 10 -21.46 2.07 7.86
N PRO A 11 -21.45 0.83 8.34
CA PRO A 11 -20.22 0.14 8.72
C PRO A 11 -19.26 -0.04 7.55
N ILE A 12 -17.96 0.09 7.83
CA ILE A 12 -16.88 -0.09 6.85
C ILE A 12 -16.52 -1.57 6.80
N ASP A 13 -16.73 -2.18 5.65
CA ASP A 13 -16.41 -3.59 5.39
C ASP A 13 -15.09 -3.77 4.65
N ILE A 14 -14.70 -2.79 3.85
CA ILE A 14 -13.47 -2.80 3.05
C ILE A 14 -12.69 -1.53 3.32
N LEU A 15 -11.42 -1.67 3.71
CA LEU A 15 -10.49 -0.56 3.89
C LEU A 15 -9.35 -0.68 2.89
N VAL A 16 -9.17 0.34 2.04
CA VAL A 16 -8.00 0.45 1.15
C VAL A 16 -7.12 1.59 1.65
N ASN A 17 -6.00 1.26 2.25
CA ASN A 17 -4.98 2.22 2.68
C ASN A 17 -4.12 2.62 1.48
N ASN A 18 -4.60 3.59 0.71
CA ASN A 18 -3.94 4.07 -0.51
C ASN A 18 -3.19 5.40 -0.32
N ALA A 19 -3.52 6.17 0.72
CA ALA A 19 -2.86 7.45 0.97
C ALA A 19 -1.34 7.31 1.07
N GLY A 20 -0.61 8.15 0.33
CA GLY A 20 0.84 8.11 0.34
C GLY A 20 1.45 9.33 -0.33
N ILE A 21 2.65 9.66 0.09
CA ILE A 21 3.50 10.69 -0.49
C ILE A 21 4.85 10.12 -0.90
N ALA A 22 5.47 10.77 -1.87
CA ALA A 22 6.80 10.46 -2.35
C ALA A 22 7.63 11.75 -2.32
N VAL A 23 8.53 11.86 -1.36
CA VAL A 23 9.50 12.94 -1.28
C VAL A 23 10.79 12.42 -1.90
N THR A 24 11.12 12.90 -3.12
CA THR A 24 12.36 12.52 -3.81
C THR A 24 13.51 13.37 -3.27
N ARG A 25 14.43 12.70 -2.58
CA ARG A 25 15.63 13.30 -1.99
C ARG A 25 16.81 12.34 -2.08
N GLY A 26 17.98 12.86 -2.32
CA GLY A 26 19.25 12.14 -2.15
C GLY A 26 19.50 11.80 -0.67
N LEU A 27 20.44 10.89 -0.42
CA LEU A 27 20.77 10.45 0.94
C LEU A 27 21.27 11.61 1.82
N ASP A 28 22.03 12.53 1.24
CA ASP A 28 22.59 13.67 1.96
C ASP A 28 21.62 14.88 2.08
N GLU A 29 20.47 14.80 1.39
CA GLU A 29 19.49 15.90 1.34
C GLU A 29 18.23 15.61 2.18
N ILE A 30 17.97 14.34 2.47
CA ILE A 30 16.76 13.96 3.22
C ILE A 30 16.89 14.39 4.68
N THR A 31 15.87 15.10 5.16
CA THR A 31 15.82 15.58 6.54
C THR A 31 15.05 14.62 7.45
N GLU A 32 15.21 14.76 8.77
CA GLU A 32 14.39 14.07 9.77
C GLU A 32 12.90 14.38 9.57
N GLU A 33 12.57 15.64 9.27
CA GLU A 33 11.18 16.06 9.00
C GLU A 33 10.60 15.35 7.75
N ASP A 34 11.37 15.22 6.67
CA ASP A 34 10.96 14.47 5.47
C ASP A 34 10.71 13.00 5.81
N PHE A 35 11.57 12.41 6.63
CA PHE A 35 11.44 11.04 7.11
C PHE A 35 10.16 10.85 7.93
N ASP A 36 10.00 11.65 8.97
CA ASP A 36 8.85 11.58 9.88
C ASP A 36 7.53 11.79 9.15
N ARG A 37 7.46 12.79 8.28
CA ARG A 37 6.29 13.07 7.46
C ARG A 37 5.97 11.89 6.53
N THR A 38 6.98 11.32 5.89
CA THR A 38 6.79 10.18 4.99
C THR A 38 6.27 8.96 5.75
N VAL A 39 6.85 8.64 6.89
CA VAL A 39 6.41 7.54 7.76
C VAL A 39 5.01 7.81 8.33
N ALA A 40 4.74 9.04 8.75
CA ALA A 40 3.42 9.41 9.28
C ALA A 40 2.31 9.22 8.24
N VAL A 41 2.55 9.64 6.99
CA VAL A 41 1.55 9.54 5.92
C VAL A 41 1.46 8.13 5.34
N ASN A 42 2.59 7.47 5.04
CA ASN A 42 2.58 6.21 4.30
C ASN A 42 2.37 4.97 5.18
N LEU A 43 2.71 5.05 6.47
CA LEU A 43 2.67 3.90 7.38
C LEU A 43 1.74 4.12 8.57
N LYS A 44 1.96 5.19 9.34
CA LYS A 44 1.17 5.43 10.56
C LYS A 44 -0.31 5.66 10.25
N SER A 45 -0.62 6.32 9.13
CA SER A 45 -2.02 6.53 8.70
C SER A 45 -2.75 5.20 8.48
N ALA A 46 -2.09 4.24 7.81
CA ALA A 46 -2.65 2.91 7.57
C ALA A 46 -2.93 2.17 8.89
N PHE A 47 -1.99 2.23 9.84
CA PHE A 47 -2.19 1.70 11.18
C PHE A 47 -3.42 2.33 11.86
N LEU A 48 -3.51 3.67 11.86
CA LEU A 48 -4.62 4.38 12.51
C LEU A 48 -5.97 4.09 11.86
N CYS A 49 -6.03 4.04 10.51
CA CYS A 49 -7.27 3.69 9.80
C CYS A 49 -7.68 2.24 10.08
N THR A 50 -6.71 1.31 10.09
CA THR A 50 -6.95 -0.09 10.45
C THR A 50 -7.53 -0.18 11.86
N GLN A 51 -6.90 0.44 12.86
CA GLN A 51 -7.42 0.46 14.24
C GLN A 51 -8.86 0.99 14.31
N GLY A 52 -9.17 2.00 13.51
CA GLY A 52 -10.51 2.62 13.50
C GLY A 52 -11.64 1.71 13.00
N VAL A 53 -11.36 0.73 12.13
CA VAL A 53 -12.37 -0.17 11.55
C VAL A 53 -12.44 -1.54 12.26
N LEU A 54 -11.45 -1.89 13.09
CA LEU A 54 -11.31 -3.24 13.65
C LEU A 54 -12.52 -3.69 14.47
N ALA A 55 -13.06 -2.84 15.34
CA ALA A 55 -14.18 -3.21 16.21
C ALA A 55 -15.41 -3.65 15.38
N GLY A 56 -15.72 -2.90 14.33
CA GLY A 56 -16.82 -3.22 13.42
C GLY A 56 -16.58 -4.51 12.62
N MET A 57 -15.40 -4.66 12.01
CA MET A 57 -15.05 -5.84 11.22
C MET A 57 -15.05 -7.12 12.07
N ARG A 58 -14.46 -7.08 13.27
CA ARG A 58 -14.43 -8.18 14.23
C ARG A 58 -15.84 -8.58 14.67
N GLY A 59 -16.68 -7.60 15.01
CA GLY A 59 -18.07 -7.86 15.43
C GLY A 59 -18.89 -8.57 14.36
N ARG A 60 -18.65 -8.29 13.09
CA ARG A 60 -19.30 -8.96 11.95
C ARG A 60 -18.59 -10.23 11.50
N ARG A 61 -17.37 -10.50 12.03
CA ARG A 61 -16.49 -11.60 11.58
C ARG A 61 -16.23 -11.55 10.06
N TRP A 62 -16.17 -10.36 9.53
CA TRP A 62 -15.90 -10.11 8.13
C TRP A 62 -15.24 -8.74 7.94
N GLY A 63 -14.17 -8.71 7.18
CA GLY A 63 -13.48 -7.48 6.77
C GLY A 63 -12.39 -7.77 5.74
N ARG A 64 -12.08 -6.74 4.95
CA ARG A 64 -10.99 -6.76 3.96
C ARG A 64 -10.15 -5.51 4.09
N ILE A 65 -8.88 -5.68 4.36
CA ILE A 65 -7.93 -4.57 4.44
C ILE A 65 -6.87 -4.77 3.36
N VAL A 66 -6.69 -3.77 2.49
CA VAL A 66 -5.70 -3.79 1.44
C VAL A 66 -4.80 -2.56 1.57
N ASN A 67 -3.51 -2.78 1.77
CA ASN A 67 -2.50 -1.75 1.88
C ASN A 67 -1.80 -1.54 0.53
N ILE A 68 -1.69 -0.32 0.04
CA ILE A 68 -0.95 -0.01 -1.18
C ILE A 68 0.50 0.26 -0.84
N SER A 69 1.33 -0.79 -1.00
CA SER A 69 2.77 -0.75 -0.82
C SER A 69 3.48 -0.18 -2.07
N SER A 70 4.62 -0.71 -2.42
CA SER A 70 5.40 -0.41 -3.63
C SER A 70 6.47 -1.49 -3.80
N ILE A 71 6.95 -1.73 -5.01
CA ILE A 71 8.18 -2.51 -5.22
C ILE A 71 9.40 -1.91 -4.50
N ALA A 72 9.37 -0.62 -4.17
CA ALA A 72 10.39 0.05 -3.36
C ALA A 72 10.49 -0.48 -1.92
N ALA A 73 9.48 -1.23 -1.44
CA ALA A 73 9.54 -1.92 -0.14
C ALA A 73 10.60 -3.03 -0.10
N ARG A 74 10.92 -3.62 -1.25
CA ARG A 74 11.83 -4.76 -1.41
C ARG A 74 13.04 -4.44 -2.27
N GLY A 75 12.90 -3.54 -3.25
CA GLY A 75 14.00 -3.01 -4.05
C GLY A 75 14.55 -1.71 -3.47
N ALA A 76 15.65 -1.22 -4.06
CA ALA A 76 16.24 0.05 -3.64
C ALA A 76 15.34 1.26 -3.92
N GLY A 77 14.58 1.24 -5.04
CA GLY A 77 13.76 2.36 -5.45
C GLY A 77 14.60 3.60 -5.83
N SER A 78 13.93 4.63 -6.35
CA SER A 78 14.57 5.88 -6.75
C SER A 78 13.97 7.13 -6.08
N ILE A 79 13.07 6.94 -5.10
CA ILE A 79 12.38 8.06 -4.46
C ILE A 79 13.20 8.57 -3.26
N SER A 80 13.25 7.80 -2.17
CA SER A 80 14.08 8.10 -1.00
C SER A 80 14.11 6.93 -0.01
N VAL A 81 15.10 6.93 0.88
CA VAL A 81 15.20 5.92 1.95
C VAL A 81 14.00 5.93 2.89
N ALA A 82 13.40 7.11 3.15
CA ALA A 82 12.18 7.22 3.96
C ALA A 82 10.98 6.54 3.28
N TYR A 83 10.84 6.71 1.96
CA TYR A 83 9.80 6.05 1.19
C TYR A 83 9.96 4.53 1.24
N ASN A 84 11.19 4.02 1.01
CA ASN A 84 11.49 2.60 1.09
C ASN A 84 11.14 2.03 2.47
N ALA A 85 11.61 2.70 3.55
CA ALA A 85 11.34 2.31 4.92
C ALA A 85 9.83 2.26 5.23
N SER A 86 9.10 3.30 4.80
CA SER A 86 7.65 3.38 5.03
C SER A 86 6.88 2.26 4.33
N LYS A 87 7.24 1.93 3.07
CA LYS A 87 6.57 0.87 2.30
C LYS A 87 6.98 -0.54 2.76
N ALA A 88 8.22 -0.73 3.18
CA ALA A 88 8.66 -1.98 3.82
C ALA A 88 7.96 -2.20 5.17
N GLY A 89 7.83 -1.13 5.98
CA GLY A 89 7.07 -1.14 7.22
C GLY A 89 5.60 -1.50 7.00
N LEU A 90 4.99 -0.99 5.92
CA LEU A 90 3.60 -1.29 5.57
C LEU A 90 3.38 -2.78 5.23
N GLU A 91 4.34 -3.43 4.56
CA GLU A 91 4.30 -4.88 4.34
C GLU A 91 4.49 -5.67 5.65
N GLY A 92 5.34 -5.17 6.57
CA GLY A 92 5.47 -5.72 7.92
C GLY A 92 4.16 -5.62 8.71
N LEU A 93 3.51 -4.45 8.68
CA LEU A 93 2.20 -4.22 9.28
C LEU A 93 1.15 -5.18 8.69
N THR A 94 1.12 -5.33 7.37
CA THR A 94 0.22 -6.26 6.65
C THR A 94 0.33 -7.68 7.21
N ARG A 95 1.53 -8.23 7.34
CA ARG A 95 1.74 -9.59 7.88
C ARG A 95 1.36 -9.69 9.35
N GLY A 96 1.72 -8.67 10.13
CA GLY A 96 1.42 -8.60 11.55
C GLY A 96 -0.08 -8.58 11.84
N ASP A 97 -0.84 -7.78 11.09
CA ASP A 97 -2.29 -7.69 11.22
C ASP A 97 -2.97 -8.95 10.69
N ALA A 98 -2.55 -9.47 9.53
CA ALA A 98 -3.11 -10.67 8.93
C ALA A 98 -3.09 -11.87 9.88
N SER A 99 -1.95 -12.14 10.51
CA SER A 99 -1.79 -13.26 11.43
C SER A 99 -2.72 -13.20 12.65
N ARG A 100 -3.08 -11.99 13.08
CA ARG A 100 -3.92 -11.76 14.26
C ARG A 100 -5.40 -11.70 13.92
N LEU A 101 -5.74 -11.22 12.72
CA LEU A 101 -7.12 -10.95 12.33
C LEU A 101 -7.76 -12.08 11.53
N ALA A 102 -6.96 -12.96 10.92
CA ALA A 102 -7.49 -14.10 10.15
C ALA A 102 -8.46 -14.99 10.96
N PRO A 103 -8.18 -15.37 12.24
CA PRO A 103 -9.13 -16.13 13.06
C PRO A 103 -10.44 -15.38 13.34
N GLU A 104 -10.44 -14.07 13.17
CA GLU A 104 -11.59 -13.19 13.40
C GLU A 104 -12.39 -12.90 12.10
N GLY A 105 -12.03 -13.55 10.98
CA GLY A 105 -12.71 -13.41 9.69
C GLY A 105 -12.31 -12.20 8.85
N VAL A 106 -11.20 -11.55 9.22
CA VAL A 106 -10.66 -10.37 8.50
C VAL A 106 -9.38 -10.74 7.79
N THR A 107 -9.29 -10.46 6.48
CA THR A 107 -8.05 -10.62 5.72
C THR A 107 -7.33 -9.27 5.57
N VAL A 108 -6.00 -9.33 5.62
CA VAL A 108 -5.15 -8.15 5.42
C VAL A 108 -4.08 -8.50 4.40
N ASN A 109 -4.03 -7.75 3.30
CA ASN A 109 -3.07 -7.97 2.22
C ASN A 109 -2.47 -6.65 1.76
N ALA A 110 -1.43 -6.73 0.94
CA ALA A 110 -0.85 -5.57 0.26
C ALA A 110 -0.82 -5.78 -1.25
N VAL A 111 -0.91 -4.68 -1.99
CA VAL A 111 -0.52 -4.60 -3.40
C VAL A 111 0.76 -3.80 -3.46
N ALA A 112 1.75 -4.27 -4.23
CA ALA A 112 3.02 -3.57 -4.47
C ALA A 112 3.12 -3.16 -5.94
N PRO A 113 2.67 -1.94 -6.29
CA PRO A 113 2.79 -1.41 -7.63
C PRO A 113 4.25 -1.18 -8.03
N GLY A 114 4.53 -1.34 -9.34
CA GLY A 114 5.70 -0.79 -9.99
C GLY A 114 5.52 0.67 -10.37
N LEU A 115 6.03 1.04 -11.55
CA LEU A 115 5.81 2.36 -12.14
C LEU A 115 4.39 2.43 -12.73
N ILE A 116 3.57 3.30 -12.18
CA ILE A 116 2.17 3.50 -12.61
C ILE A 116 2.03 4.91 -13.18
N ASP A 117 1.24 5.05 -14.23
CA ASP A 117 0.93 6.34 -14.86
C ASP A 117 0.00 7.15 -13.93
N THR A 118 0.63 7.99 -13.13
CA THR A 118 0.01 8.90 -12.15
C THR A 118 0.88 10.13 -12.01
N GLU A 119 0.37 11.17 -11.37
CA GLU A 119 1.18 12.37 -11.08
C GLU A 119 2.48 12.05 -10.34
N MET A 120 2.44 11.08 -9.41
CA MET A 120 3.63 10.61 -8.68
C MET A 120 4.63 9.87 -9.60
N GLY A 121 4.14 9.16 -10.61
CA GLY A 121 4.96 8.36 -11.53
C GLY A 121 5.56 9.17 -12.68
N LYS A 122 4.97 10.32 -13.05
CA LYS A 122 5.40 11.14 -14.18
C LYS A 122 6.91 11.45 -14.22
N PRO A 123 7.53 11.90 -13.12
CA PRO A 123 8.97 12.21 -13.15
C PRO A 123 9.84 10.99 -13.52
N LEU A 124 9.44 9.79 -13.09
CA LEU A 124 10.16 8.56 -13.41
C LEU A 124 9.91 8.10 -14.85
N ILE A 125 8.71 8.34 -15.36
CA ILE A 125 8.37 8.09 -16.78
C ILE A 125 9.21 8.98 -17.68
N GLU A 126 9.27 10.27 -17.38
CA GLU A 126 10.09 11.26 -18.10
C GLU A 126 11.59 10.96 -18.02
N ALA A 127 12.05 10.41 -16.91
CA ALA A 127 13.42 9.95 -16.72
C ALA A 127 13.74 8.62 -17.46
N GLY A 128 12.79 8.07 -18.25
CA GLY A 128 13.01 6.90 -19.09
C GLY A 128 13.05 5.56 -18.33
N VAL A 129 12.53 5.49 -17.11
CA VAL A 129 12.52 4.25 -16.29
C VAL A 129 11.73 3.14 -16.98
N ILE A 130 10.79 3.46 -17.88
CA ILE A 130 9.99 2.48 -18.66
C ILE A 130 10.90 1.47 -19.38
N ALA A 131 12.06 1.88 -19.89
CA ALA A 131 12.99 1.00 -20.60
C ALA A 131 13.50 -0.18 -19.74
N ARG A 132 13.34 -0.11 -18.43
CA ARG A 132 13.75 -1.16 -17.47
C ARG A 132 12.59 -2.09 -17.09
N ILE A 133 11.37 -1.83 -17.56
CA ILE A 133 10.18 -2.64 -17.27
C ILE A 133 10.03 -3.70 -18.37
N PRO A 134 10.10 -5.01 -18.07
CA PRO A 134 10.01 -6.06 -19.08
C PRO A 134 8.77 -6.01 -19.95
N VAL A 135 7.61 -5.60 -19.40
CA VAL A 135 6.36 -5.42 -20.18
C VAL A 135 6.43 -4.23 -21.13
N GLY A 136 7.43 -3.34 -21.02
CA GLY A 136 7.70 -2.24 -21.93
C GLY A 136 6.81 -1.01 -21.78
N ARG A 137 6.04 -0.92 -20.69
CA ARG A 137 5.17 0.24 -20.37
C ARG A 137 5.00 0.42 -18.86
N SER A 138 4.52 1.59 -18.47
CA SER A 138 3.95 1.79 -17.13
C SER A 138 2.65 1.02 -16.98
N GLY A 139 2.30 0.67 -15.73
CA GLY A 139 0.98 0.18 -15.37
C GLY A 139 -0.03 1.33 -15.27
N THR A 140 -1.30 0.96 -15.10
CA THR A 140 -2.41 1.90 -14.91
C THR A 140 -3.04 1.75 -13.52
N GLY A 141 -3.74 2.78 -13.05
CA GLY A 141 -4.52 2.71 -11.81
C GLY A 141 -5.57 1.59 -11.84
N GLU A 142 -6.15 1.32 -13.01
CA GLU A 142 -7.12 0.24 -13.22
C GLU A 142 -6.51 -1.14 -12.98
N GLU A 143 -5.28 -1.39 -13.44
CA GLU A 143 -4.57 -2.66 -13.20
C GLU A 143 -4.29 -2.87 -11.72
N ILE A 144 -4.01 -1.80 -10.97
CA ILE A 144 -3.88 -1.86 -9.50
C ILE A 144 -5.24 -2.13 -8.84
N ALA A 145 -6.31 -1.47 -9.31
CA ALA A 145 -7.66 -1.68 -8.78
C ALA A 145 -8.13 -3.12 -8.99
N GLN A 146 -7.81 -3.76 -10.11
CA GLN A 146 -8.11 -5.17 -10.36
C GLN A 146 -7.41 -6.10 -9.35
N ALA A 147 -6.15 -5.81 -9.01
CA ALA A 147 -5.41 -6.55 -7.99
C ALA A 147 -6.04 -6.36 -6.59
N VAL A 148 -6.45 -5.14 -6.25
CA VAL A 148 -7.20 -4.86 -5.01
C VAL A 148 -8.50 -5.66 -4.99
N MET A 149 -9.26 -5.67 -6.07
CA MET A 149 -10.52 -6.40 -6.16
C MET A 149 -10.35 -7.91 -6.04
N LEU A 150 -9.24 -8.48 -6.56
CA LEU A 150 -8.90 -9.88 -6.33
C LEU A 150 -8.78 -10.17 -4.83
N LEU A 151 -7.99 -9.36 -4.11
CA LEU A 151 -7.73 -9.53 -2.67
C LEU A 151 -8.99 -9.27 -1.81
N VAL A 152 -9.92 -8.44 -2.28
CA VAL A 152 -11.21 -8.21 -1.63
C VAL A 152 -12.15 -9.40 -1.79
N ARG A 153 -12.18 -10.01 -2.97
CA ARG A 153 -13.11 -11.12 -3.30
C ARG A 153 -12.66 -12.45 -2.71
N ASP A 154 -11.37 -12.68 -2.62
CA ASP A 154 -10.81 -13.94 -2.13
C ASP A 154 -10.60 -13.89 -0.61
N GLY A 155 -11.32 -14.75 0.13
CA GLY A 155 -11.23 -14.86 1.58
C GLY A 155 -10.13 -15.79 2.08
N TYR A 156 -9.41 -16.48 1.19
CA TYR A 156 -8.33 -17.40 1.55
C TYR A 156 -6.94 -16.79 1.39
N ILE A 157 -6.85 -15.61 0.73
CA ILE A 157 -5.61 -14.84 0.60
C ILE A 157 -5.51 -13.89 1.79
N THR A 158 -4.50 -14.07 2.65
CA THR A 158 -4.19 -13.14 3.75
C THR A 158 -2.70 -13.11 4.05
N GLY A 159 -2.18 -11.96 4.50
CA GLY A 159 -0.77 -11.74 4.79
C GLY A 159 0.14 -11.64 3.56
N GLN A 160 -0.43 -11.59 2.37
CA GLN A 160 0.32 -11.59 1.12
C GLN A 160 0.56 -10.18 0.59
N THR A 161 1.67 -10.03 -0.15
CA THR A 161 1.91 -8.84 -0.97
C THR A 161 1.91 -9.26 -2.43
N LEU A 162 0.92 -8.78 -3.18
CA LEU A 162 0.80 -9.02 -4.61
C LEU A 162 1.56 -7.94 -5.38
N ALA A 163 2.65 -8.34 -6.04
CA ALA A 163 3.41 -7.43 -6.89
C ALA A 163 2.72 -7.23 -8.25
N VAL A 164 2.46 -5.98 -8.64
CA VAL A 164 1.87 -5.57 -9.91
C VAL A 164 2.79 -4.54 -10.55
N ASN A 165 3.81 -5.02 -11.30
CA ASN A 165 4.96 -4.18 -11.64
C ASN A 165 5.53 -4.41 -13.06
N GLY A 166 4.83 -5.15 -13.90
CA GLY A 166 5.28 -5.42 -15.28
C GLY A 166 6.61 -6.17 -15.38
N GLY A 167 7.00 -6.90 -14.33
CA GLY A 167 8.30 -7.61 -14.25
C GLY A 167 9.47 -6.73 -13.79
N GLY A 168 9.21 -5.50 -13.33
CA GLY A 168 10.26 -4.60 -12.84
C GLY A 168 10.98 -5.10 -11.57
N LEU A 169 10.36 -6.03 -10.84
CA LEU A 169 10.94 -6.74 -9.70
C LEU A 169 10.32 -8.13 -9.59
N PHE A 170 11.15 -9.15 -9.50
CA PHE A 170 10.73 -10.52 -9.18
C PHE A 170 10.94 -10.76 -7.68
N SER A 171 9.96 -11.35 -6.99
CA SER A 171 9.97 -11.62 -5.55
C SER A 171 9.60 -13.07 -5.24
#